data_15c0ce00bab8d38164036a5e2aa0969f
#
_entry.id   15c0ce00bab8d38164036a5e2aa0969f
#
_cell.length_a   1.000
_cell.length_b   1.000
_cell.length_c   1.000
_cell.angle_alpha   90.00
_cell.angle_beta   90.00
_cell.angle_gamma   90.00
#
_symmetry.space_group_name_H-M   'P 1'
#
loop_
_entity.id
_entity.type
_entity.pdbx_description
1 polymer ?
#
loop_
_entity_poly.entity_id
_entity_poly.type
_entity_poly.pdbx_seq_one_letter_code
_entity_poly.pdbx_strand_id
1 'polypeptide(L)'
;NRIENDGLAGFHKTQQQLRTMFCLEDKYPLNADFNRNVINRAQAELKASYDKKQCDLYFDVNIKGRGSEMCYDFKIHTREQSERQKQVFEDCRKKWIYIQQELLSIYKRDPKFVQRVMKQLDFHPNLIDPVLGKLMKAKQELKGADLAKLLRFILKEDFNLD
;
A
#
# COMPACT_ATOMS: atom_id res chain seq x y z
N ASN A 1 22.75 -5.62 2.08
CA ASN A 1 21.50 -5.77 2.86
C ASN A 1 20.35 -5.29 2.00
N ARG A 2 19.47 -6.20 1.66
CA ARG A 2 18.23 -5.89 0.92
C ARG A 2 17.17 -5.52 1.96
N ILE A 3 16.58 -4.36 1.82
CA ILE A 3 15.44 -3.95 2.65
C ILE A 3 14.19 -4.37 1.87
N GLU A 4 13.51 -5.38 2.35
CA GLU A 4 12.17 -5.74 1.88
C GLU A 4 11.18 -5.11 2.85
N ASN A 5 10.61 -3.96 2.46
CA ASN A 5 9.42 -3.39 3.10
C ASN A 5 8.32 -3.33 2.04
N ASP A 6 7.16 -3.86 2.36
CA ASP A 6 5.95 -3.81 1.56
C ASP A 6 6.07 -4.43 0.14
N GLY A 7 6.93 -5.43 -0.05
CA GLY A 7 7.14 -6.08 -1.35
C GLY A 7 7.93 -5.23 -2.36
N LEU A 8 8.45 -4.07 -1.95
CA LEU A 8 9.29 -3.21 -2.77
C LEU A 8 10.77 -3.57 -2.57
N ALA A 9 11.48 -3.84 -3.65
CA ALA A 9 12.92 -4.04 -3.61
C ALA A 9 13.60 -2.72 -3.22
N GLY A 10 14.57 -2.79 -2.31
CA GLY A 10 15.35 -1.63 -1.90
C GLY A 10 16.76 -2.04 -1.49
N PHE A 11 17.62 -1.06 -1.32
CA PHE A 11 18.96 -1.27 -0.81
C PHE A 11 19.46 -0.05 -0.03
N HIS A 12 20.37 -0.33 0.88
CA HIS A 12 21.03 0.66 1.70
C HIS A 12 22.48 0.84 1.27
N LYS A 13 22.95 2.09 1.16
CA LYS A 13 24.34 2.43 0.84
C LYS A 13 24.80 3.64 1.63
N THR A 14 26.07 3.62 2.06
CA THR A 14 26.75 4.82 2.55
C THR A 14 27.13 5.72 1.39
N GLN A 15 27.35 7.00 1.71
CA GLN A 15 27.80 7.95 0.70
C GLN A 15 29.12 7.53 0.04
N GLN A 16 30.07 7.04 0.84
CA GLN A 16 31.35 6.54 0.33
C GLN A 16 31.17 5.39 -0.66
N GLN A 17 30.29 4.43 -0.32
CA GLN A 17 29.99 3.32 -1.23
C GLN A 17 29.38 3.80 -2.55
N LEU A 18 28.49 4.80 -2.51
CA LEU A 18 27.91 5.37 -3.74
C LEU A 18 28.97 6.10 -4.56
N ARG A 19 29.85 6.89 -3.93
CA ARG A 19 30.94 7.56 -4.63
C ARG A 19 31.84 6.55 -5.36
N THR A 20 32.24 5.49 -4.68
CA THR A 20 33.05 4.41 -5.29
C THR A 20 32.30 3.72 -6.41
N MET A 21 31.03 3.36 -6.22
CA MET A 21 30.21 2.72 -7.27
C MET A 21 30.05 3.56 -8.53
N PHE A 22 30.04 4.88 -8.40
CA PHE A 22 29.87 5.82 -9.51
C PHE A 22 31.20 6.39 -10.01
N CYS A 23 32.34 5.97 -9.46
CA CYS A 23 33.67 6.52 -9.77
C CYS A 23 33.74 8.06 -9.58
N LEU A 24 33.19 8.54 -8.46
CA LEU A 24 33.04 9.95 -8.11
C LEU A 24 33.76 10.32 -6.80
N GLU A 25 34.79 9.56 -6.41
CA GLU A 25 35.52 9.74 -5.15
C GLU A 25 36.08 11.17 -5.03
N ASP A 26 36.61 11.69 -6.12
CA ASP A 26 37.26 13.01 -6.19
C ASP A 26 36.32 14.12 -6.68
N LYS A 27 35.06 13.80 -6.98
CA LYS A 27 34.06 14.76 -7.45
C LYS A 27 33.05 15.08 -6.37
N TYR A 28 32.53 16.32 -6.43
CA TYR A 28 31.51 16.80 -5.49
C TYR A 28 31.96 16.69 -4.01
N PRO A 29 33.00 17.37 -3.57
CA PRO A 29 33.55 17.23 -2.21
C PRO A 29 32.51 17.52 -1.13
N LEU A 30 31.55 18.40 -1.40
CA LEU A 30 30.45 18.67 -0.49
C LEU A 30 29.31 17.66 -0.68
N ASN A 31 28.79 17.15 0.44
CA ASN A 31 27.67 16.22 0.43
C ASN A 31 26.41 16.81 -0.22
N ALA A 32 26.17 18.09 -0.02
CA ALA A 32 25.05 18.80 -0.65
C ALA A 32 25.13 18.79 -2.18
N ASP A 33 26.35 18.98 -2.73
CA ASP A 33 26.56 18.97 -4.18
C ASP A 33 26.41 17.57 -4.76
N PHE A 34 26.93 16.55 -4.07
CA PHE A 34 26.71 15.17 -4.45
C PHE A 34 25.21 14.82 -4.46
N ASN A 35 24.48 15.19 -3.41
CA ASN A 35 23.05 14.93 -3.36
C ASN A 35 22.30 15.63 -4.49
N ARG A 36 22.58 16.94 -4.71
CA ARG A 36 21.90 17.74 -5.73
C ARG A 36 22.19 17.26 -7.15
N ASN A 37 23.46 17.02 -7.46
CA ASN A 37 23.91 16.80 -8.83
C ASN A 37 23.91 15.32 -9.24
N VAL A 38 23.94 14.39 -8.28
CA VAL A 38 23.95 12.95 -8.56
C VAL A 38 22.61 12.34 -8.15
N ILE A 39 22.27 12.35 -6.88
CA ILE A 39 21.15 11.58 -6.36
C ILE A 39 19.80 12.19 -6.79
N ASN A 40 19.57 13.46 -6.48
CA ASN A 40 18.29 14.11 -6.79
C ASN A 40 18.08 14.27 -8.30
N ARG A 41 19.15 14.50 -9.05
CA ARG A 41 19.08 14.58 -10.50
C ARG A 41 18.72 13.22 -11.13
N ALA A 42 19.38 12.16 -10.72
CA ALA A 42 19.07 10.80 -11.19
C ALA A 42 17.63 10.39 -10.82
N GLN A 43 17.17 10.71 -9.60
CA GLN A 43 15.80 10.46 -9.19
C GLN A 43 14.80 11.20 -10.09
N ALA A 44 15.02 12.48 -10.34
CA ALA A 44 14.15 13.30 -11.18
C ALA A 44 14.11 12.80 -12.64
N GLU A 45 15.26 12.50 -13.23
CA GLU A 45 15.39 12.01 -14.62
C GLU A 45 14.71 10.64 -14.78
N LEU A 46 14.95 9.69 -13.87
CA LEU A 46 14.30 8.38 -13.91
C LEU A 46 12.80 8.48 -13.70
N LYS A 47 12.34 9.34 -12.78
CA LYS A 47 10.92 9.56 -12.55
C LYS A 47 10.24 10.15 -13.80
N ALA A 48 10.85 11.14 -14.42
CA ALA A 48 10.35 11.73 -15.65
C ALA A 48 10.29 10.72 -16.82
N SER A 49 11.30 9.85 -16.94
CA SER A 49 11.34 8.79 -17.95
C SER A 49 10.30 7.69 -17.68
N TYR A 50 10.08 7.35 -16.40
CA TYR A 50 9.03 6.43 -15.98
C TYR A 50 7.63 6.96 -16.33
N ASP A 51 7.36 8.24 -16.03
CA ASP A 51 6.07 8.86 -16.32
C ASP A 51 5.79 8.94 -17.84
N LYS A 52 6.84 9.11 -18.66
CA LYS A 52 6.77 9.04 -20.12
C LYS A 52 6.75 7.62 -20.70
N LYS A 53 6.75 6.58 -19.86
CA LYS A 53 6.83 5.17 -20.27
C LYS A 53 8.11 4.78 -21.03
N GLN A 54 9.20 5.51 -20.83
CA GLN A 54 10.51 5.27 -21.47
C GLN A 54 11.38 4.33 -20.63
N CYS A 55 11.08 4.15 -19.34
CA CYS A 55 11.69 3.14 -18.48
C CYS A 55 10.63 2.50 -17.57
N ASP A 56 10.95 1.33 -17.01
CA ASP A 56 10.02 0.54 -16.21
C ASP A 56 10.24 0.66 -14.69
N LEU A 57 11.19 1.50 -14.29
CA LEU A 57 11.49 1.72 -12.87
C LEU A 57 11.85 3.18 -12.58
N TYR A 58 11.64 3.57 -11.33
CA TYR A 58 12.22 4.74 -10.69
C TYR A 58 12.53 4.41 -9.23
N PHE A 59 13.18 5.30 -8.51
CA PHE A 59 13.44 5.11 -7.07
C PHE A 59 13.08 6.34 -6.25
N ASP A 60 12.72 6.08 -5.00
CA ASP A 60 12.74 7.08 -3.94
C ASP A 60 13.96 6.86 -3.07
N VAL A 61 14.46 7.92 -2.47
CA VAL A 61 15.61 7.85 -1.58
C VAL A 61 15.32 8.61 -0.29
N ASN A 62 15.61 7.96 0.83
CA ASN A 62 15.59 8.58 2.14
C ASN A 62 17.04 8.73 2.63
N ILE A 63 17.45 9.96 2.90
CA ILE A 63 18.82 10.30 3.30
C ILE A 63 18.84 10.44 4.83
N LYS A 64 19.71 9.70 5.50
CA LYS A 64 19.88 9.69 6.96
C LYS A 64 21.33 9.99 7.33
N GLY A 65 21.54 10.51 8.54
CA GLY A 65 22.87 10.83 9.05
C GLY A 65 23.40 12.18 8.54
N ARG A 66 24.62 12.49 8.94
CA ARG A 66 25.34 13.73 8.56
C ARG A 66 26.83 13.44 8.36
N GLY A 67 27.49 14.27 7.57
CA GLY A 67 28.95 14.13 7.33
C GLY A 67 29.33 12.77 6.76
N SER A 68 30.29 12.09 7.36
CA SER A 68 30.79 10.77 6.95
C SER A 68 29.79 9.63 7.22
N GLU A 69 28.82 9.82 8.13
CA GLU A 69 27.82 8.81 8.48
C GLU A 69 26.56 8.89 7.61
N MET A 70 26.61 9.72 6.56
CA MET A 70 25.48 9.86 5.65
C MET A 70 25.22 8.57 4.90
N CYS A 71 23.97 8.11 4.93
CA CYS A 71 23.53 6.90 4.25
C CYS A 71 22.19 7.13 3.53
N TYR A 72 21.95 6.27 2.55
CA TYR A 72 20.88 6.36 1.59
C TYR A 72 20.09 5.07 1.56
N ASP A 73 18.81 5.15 1.90
CA ASP A 73 17.87 4.05 1.76
C ASP A 73 17.09 4.24 0.46
N PHE A 74 17.40 3.44 -0.54
CA PHE A 74 16.72 3.45 -1.83
C PHE A 74 15.52 2.52 -1.81
N LYS A 75 14.40 3.01 -2.29
CA LYS A 75 13.17 2.24 -2.51
C LYS A 75 12.89 2.23 -4.01
N ILE A 76 12.93 1.04 -4.62
CA ILE A 76 12.74 0.88 -6.07
C ILE A 76 11.28 0.59 -6.35
N HIS A 77 10.72 1.34 -7.29
CA HIS A 77 9.37 1.17 -7.81
C HIS A 77 9.44 0.65 -9.24
N THR A 78 8.73 -0.43 -9.53
CA THR A 78 8.61 -0.95 -10.90
C THR A 78 7.19 -0.78 -11.40
N ARG A 79 7.02 -0.72 -12.73
CA ARG A 79 5.69 -0.62 -13.37
C ARG A 79 4.81 -1.81 -13.02
N GLU A 80 5.36 -3.00 -13.06
CA GLU A 80 4.64 -4.23 -12.70
C GLU A 80 4.13 -4.21 -11.25
N GLN A 81 4.95 -3.76 -10.29
CA GLN A 81 4.53 -3.63 -8.89
C GLN A 81 3.44 -2.58 -8.73
N SER A 82 3.54 -1.44 -9.43
CA SER A 82 2.54 -0.39 -9.42
C SER A 82 1.20 -0.86 -9.99
N GLU A 83 1.21 -1.65 -11.04
CA GLU A 83 0.01 -2.23 -11.65
C GLU A 83 -0.62 -3.30 -10.73
N ARG A 84 0.18 -4.18 -10.14
CA ARG A 84 -0.29 -5.15 -9.13
C ARG A 84 -0.94 -4.47 -7.93
N GLN A 85 -0.33 -3.41 -7.40
CA GLN A 85 -0.90 -2.65 -6.28
C GLN A 85 -2.23 -2.00 -6.66
N LYS A 86 -2.33 -1.42 -7.86
CA LYS A 86 -3.60 -0.88 -8.37
C LYS A 86 -4.67 -1.97 -8.49
N GLN A 87 -4.32 -3.13 -9.04
CA GLN A 87 -5.23 -4.26 -9.17
C GLN A 87 -5.76 -4.73 -7.81
N VAL A 88 -4.87 -4.91 -6.83
CA VAL A 88 -5.25 -5.28 -5.46
C VAL A 88 -6.17 -4.24 -4.83
N PHE A 89 -5.86 -2.96 -5.02
CA PHE A 89 -6.70 -1.87 -4.50
C PHE A 89 -8.09 -1.86 -5.15
N GLU A 90 -8.17 -2.03 -6.48
CA GLU A 90 -9.43 -2.08 -7.21
C GLU A 90 -10.29 -3.29 -6.79
N ASP A 91 -9.66 -4.45 -6.60
CA ASP A 91 -10.36 -5.65 -6.14
C ASP A 91 -10.88 -5.50 -4.71
N CYS A 92 -10.09 -4.92 -3.83
CA CYS A 92 -10.50 -4.60 -2.46
C CYS A 92 -11.70 -3.63 -2.46
N ARG A 93 -11.66 -2.58 -3.31
CA ARG A 93 -12.74 -1.62 -3.47
C ARG A 93 -14.04 -2.26 -4.00
N LYS A 94 -13.94 -3.18 -4.97
CA LYS A 94 -15.11 -3.91 -5.50
C LYS A 94 -15.76 -4.76 -4.41
N LYS A 95 -14.97 -5.48 -3.63
CA LYS A 95 -15.44 -6.29 -2.50
C LYS A 95 -16.11 -5.43 -1.43
N TRP A 96 -15.52 -4.29 -1.11
CA TRP A 96 -16.07 -3.31 -0.15
C TRP A 96 -17.45 -2.80 -0.61
N ILE A 97 -17.57 -2.38 -1.88
CA ILE A 97 -18.85 -1.92 -2.45
C ILE A 97 -19.89 -3.04 -2.41
N TYR A 98 -19.50 -4.27 -2.75
CA TYR A 98 -20.39 -5.41 -2.71
C TYR A 98 -20.92 -5.68 -1.28
N ILE A 99 -20.04 -5.69 -0.28
CA ILE A 99 -20.43 -5.84 1.13
C ILE A 99 -21.44 -4.74 1.52
N GLN A 100 -21.17 -3.49 1.18
CA GLN A 100 -22.05 -2.37 1.48
C GLN A 100 -23.45 -2.56 0.89
N GLN A 101 -23.54 -2.90 -0.39
CA GLN A 101 -24.79 -3.12 -1.10
C GLN A 101 -25.59 -4.26 -0.47
N GLU A 102 -24.93 -5.35 -0.15
CA GLU A 102 -25.56 -6.51 0.47
C GLU A 102 -26.06 -6.19 1.88
N LEU A 103 -25.27 -5.56 2.71
CA LEU A 103 -25.69 -5.15 4.06
C LEU A 103 -26.86 -4.16 3.99
N LEU A 104 -26.85 -3.19 3.08
CA LEU A 104 -27.98 -2.26 2.90
C LEU A 104 -29.25 -2.99 2.45
N SER A 105 -29.12 -4.05 1.62
CA SER A 105 -30.27 -4.85 1.20
C SER A 105 -30.88 -5.66 2.34
N ILE A 106 -30.04 -6.16 3.25
CA ILE A 106 -30.43 -6.98 4.40
C ILE A 106 -30.98 -6.09 5.54
N TYR A 107 -30.28 -4.99 5.85
CA TYR A 107 -30.61 -4.08 6.94
C TYR A 107 -31.31 -2.81 6.47
N LYS A 108 -32.30 -2.94 5.57
CA LYS A 108 -33.08 -1.81 5.03
C LYS A 108 -33.63 -0.85 6.08
N ARG A 109 -33.96 -1.36 7.27
CA ARG A 109 -34.53 -0.60 8.37
C ARG A 109 -33.49 -0.02 9.34
N ASP A 110 -32.22 -0.39 9.20
CA ASP A 110 -31.13 0.07 10.07
C ASP A 110 -29.89 0.48 9.25
N PRO A 111 -30.00 1.52 8.40
CA PRO A 111 -28.86 1.99 7.59
C PRO A 111 -27.73 2.56 8.45
N LYS A 112 -28.03 3.03 9.68
CA LYS A 112 -27.01 3.54 10.60
C LYS A 112 -26.07 2.44 11.08
N PHE A 113 -26.58 1.24 11.30
CA PHE A 113 -25.77 0.06 11.61
C PHE A 113 -24.81 -0.23 10.45
N VAL A 114 -25.32 -0.26 9.22
CA VAL A 114 -24.46 -0.50 8.04
C VAL A 114 -23.37 0.57 7.93
N GLN A 115 -23.69 1.84 8.13
CA GLN A 115 -22.69 2.92 8.08
C GLN A 115 -21.59 2.74 9.14
N ARG A 116 -21.92 2.29 10.36
CA ARG A 116 -20.91 2.04 11.39
C ARG A 116 -19.99 0.89 11.00
N VAL A 117 -20.55 -0.24 10.56
CA VAL A 117 -19.78 -1.40 10.08
C VAL A 117 -18.86 -1.01 8.93
N MET A 118 -19.36 -0.28 7.93
CA MET A 118 -18.55 0.13 6.79
C MET A 118 -17.43 1.08 7.20
N LYS A 119 -17.69 2.01 8.12
CA LYS A 119 -16.65 2.90 8.67
C LYS A 119 -15.55 2.12 9.41
N GLN A 120 -15.91 1.08 10.16
CA GLN A 120 -14.94 0.24 10.84
C GLN A 120 -14.10 -0.58 9.82
N LEU A 121 -14.73 -1.08 8.75
CA LEU A 121 -14.01 -1.77 7.66
C LEU A 121 -13.03 -0.85 6.90
N ASP A 122 -13.30 0.44 6.81
CA ASP A 122 -12.34 1.41 6.24
C ASP A 122 -11.06 1.51 7.05
N PHE A 123 -11.13 1.38 8.37
CA PHE A 123 -9.96 1.37 9.26
C PHE A 123 -9.25 0.01 9.29
N HIS A 124 -9.93 -1.06 8.89
CA HIS A 124 -9.44 -2.44 8.95
C HIS A 124 -9.62 -3.18 7.61
N PRO A 125 -8.91 -2.79 6.53
CA PRO A 125 -9.07 -3.39 5.20
C PRO A 125 -8.81 -4.90 5.15
N ASN A 126 -7.98 -5.40 6.07
CA ASN A 126 -7.69 -6.82 6.22
C ASN A 126 -8.92 -7.67 6.59
N LEU A 127 -10.01 -7.05 7.09
CA LEU A 127 -11.26 -7.74 7.43
C LEU A 127 -12.22 -7.88 6.23
N ILE A 128 -11.98 -7.19 5.11
CA ILE A 128 -12.86 -7.21 3.94
C ILE A 128 -13.06 -8.63 3.40
N ASP A 129 -11.98 -9.38 3.19
CA ASP A 129 -12.07 -10.76 2.68
C ASP A 129 -12.74 -11.73 3.67
N PRO A 130 -12.38 -11.75 4.96
CA PRO A 130 -13.07 -12.58 5.95
C PRO A 130 -14.56 -12.24 6.07
N VAL A 131 -14.93 -10.96 6.12
CA VAL A 131 -16.32 -10.52 6.20
C VAL A 131 -17.11 -10.93 4.95
N LEU A 132 -16.53 -10.73 3.76
CA LEU A 132 -17.14 -11.16 2.51
C LEU A 132 -17.39 -12.67 2.49
N GLY A 133 -16.42 -13.48 2.89
CA GLY A 133 -16.54 -14.94 2.97
C GLY A 133 -17.68 -15.38 3.89
N LYS A 134 -17.78 -14.80 5.09
CA LYS A 134 -18.87 -15.09 6.03
C LYS A 134 -20.24 -14.63 5.51
N LEU A 135 -20.31 -13.45 4.90
CA LEU A 135 -21.54 -12.91 4.28
C LEU A 135 -22.05 -13.86 3.18
N MET A 136 -21.18 -14.28 2.28
CA MET A 136 -21.56 -15.19 1.20
C MET A 136 -22.04 -16.54 1.73
N LYS A 137 -21.35 -17.11 2.71
CA LYS A 137 -21.74 -18.37 3.35
C LYS A 137 -23.10 -18.24 4.05
N ALA A 138 -23.30 -17.22 4.87
CA ALA A 138 -24.56 -17.00 5.55
C ALA A 138 -25.75 -16.84 4.59
N LYS A 139 -25.55 -16.17 3.44
CA LYS A 139 -26.57 -16.03 2.38
C LYS A 139 -26.95 -17.34 1.69
N GLN A 140 -26.05 -18.31 1.64
CA GLN A 140 -26.36 -19.64 1.11
C GLN A 140 -27.22 -20.45 2.09
N GLU A 141 -26.99 -20.29 3.38
CA GLU A 141 -27.64 -21.08 4.43
C GLU A 141 -28.99 -20.49 4.88
N LEU A 142 -29.13 -19.16 4.92
CA LEU A 142 -30.29 -18.49 5.50
C LEU A 142 -30.83 -17.35 4.63
N LYS A 143 -32.09 -16.96 4.88
CA LYS A 143 -32.77 -15.83 4.21
C LYS A 143 -33.56 -14.98 5.21
N GLY A 144 -33.86 -13.74 4.82
CA GLY A 144 -34.75 -12.86 5.56
C GLY A 144 -34.25 -12.48 6.96
N ALA A 145 -35.10 -12.55 7.96
CA ALA A 145 -34.81 -12.11 9.31
C ALA A 145 -33.73 -12.96 10.01
N ASP A 146 -33.65 -14.24 9.72
CA ASP A 146 -32.66 -15.13 10.33
C ASP A 146 -31.27 -14.88 9.77
N LEU A 147 -31.15 -14.57 8.48
CA LEU A 147 -29.90 -14.10 7.88
C LEU A 147 -29.42 -12.81 8.56
N ALA A 148 -30.31 -11.84 8.76
CA ALA A 148 -29.96 -10.58 9.41
C ALA A 148 -29.46 -10.78 10.86
N LYS A 149 -30.13 -11.65 11.62
CA LYS A 149 -29.70 -11.99 13.00
C LYS A 149 -28.32 -12.66 13.02
N LEU A 150 -28.14 -13.67 12.18
CA LEU A 150 -26.86 -14.40 12.10
C LEU A 150 -25.73 -13.47 11.68
N LEU A 151 -25.91 -12.63 10.66
CA LEU A 151 -24.87 -11.71 10.20
C LEU A 151 -24.54 -10.67 11.27
N ARG A 152 -25.52 -10.13 12.00
CA ARG A 152 -25.25 -9.22 13.11
C ARG A 152 -24.44 -9.86 14.21
N PHE A 153 -24.73 -11.13 14.54
CA PHE A 153 -23.95 -11.92 15.48
C PHE A 153 -22.49 -12.11 14.98
N ILE A 154 -22.33 -12.56 13.73
CA ILE A 154 -21.00 -12.78 13.13
C ILE A 154 -20.18 -11.47 13.09
N LEU A 155 -20.79 -10.37 12.63
CA LEU A 155 -20.09 -9.07 12.54
C LEU A 155 -19.62 -8.61 13.90
N LYS A 156 -20.41 -8.81 14.93
CA LYS A 156 -20.07 -8.42 16.30
C LYS A 156 -19.06 -9.37 16.94
N GLU A 157 -19.34 -10.67 16.97
CA GLU A 157 -18.55 -11.64 17.75
C GLU A 157 -17.24 -12.06 17.05
N ASP A 158 -17.28 -12.23 15.71
CA ASP A 158 -16.09 -12.69 14.98
C ASP A 158 -15.17 -11.51 14.58
N PHE A 159 -15.74 -10.31 14.38
CA PHE A 159 -14.99 -9.18 13.82
C PHE A 159 -15.02 -7.90 14.67
N ASN A 160 -15.80 -7.89 15.75
CA ASN A 160 -16.00 -6.72 16.61
C ASN A 160 -16.51 -5.49 15.82
N LEU A 161 -17.41 -5.73 14.86
CA LEU A 161 -18.04 -4.73 13.99
C LEU A 161 -19.51 -4.58 14.37
N ASP A 162 -19.94 -3.40 14.91
CA ASP A 162 -21.33 -3.13 15.28
C ASP A 162 -21.75 -1.65 15.19
#